data_924a1a0f2375bacbcae9569234c23b38
#
_entry.id   924a1a0f2375bacbcae9569234c23b38
#
_cell.length_a   1.000
_cell.length_b   1.000
_cell.length_c   1.000
_cell.angle_alpha   90.00
_cell.angle_beta   90.00
_cell.angle_gamma   90.00
#
_symmetry.space_group_name_H-M   'P 1'
#
loop_
_entity.id
_entity.type
_entity.pdbx_description
1 polymer ?
#
loop_
_entity_poly.entity_id
_entity_poly.type
_entity_poly.pdbx_seq_one_letter_code
_entity_poly.pdbx_strand_id
1 'polypeptide(L)'
;MKPLKAILSIAITVGLIYALSRPWGPAPALGPFLSPFSGFWQNGEKQEATHDEIVLKADALHDDVTVRFDDTGVPHIFAKNDFDLFYAQGYLTAKDRLWQMDLQTRAAAGRLSEILGPATLEMDQRSRRLGMGYGAEANLKVAMSEARSKTALEGYSAGV
;
A
#
# COMPACT_ATOMS: atom_id res chain seq x y z
N MET A 1 -4.89 -47.51 27.25
CA MET A 1 -4.36 -46.98 25.95
C MET A 1 -5.16 -45.79 25.36
N LYS A 2 -6.49 -45.72 25.51
CA LYS A 2 -7.28 -44.59 24.99
C LYS A 2 -6.99 -43.24 25.69
N PRO A 3 -6.81 -43.13 27.03
CA PRO A 3 -6.54 -41.85 27.67
C PRO A 3 -5.17 -41.28 27.32
N LEU A 4 -4.14 -42.11 27.12
CA LEU A 4 -2.82 -41.66 26.76
C LEU A 4 -2.79 -41.02 25.37
N LYS A 5 -3.50 -41.57 24.39
CA LYS A 5 -3.63 -40.99 23.06
C LYS A 5 -4.35 -39.63 23.08
N ALA A 6 -5.39 -39.49 23.92
CA ALA A 6 -6.11 -38.24 24.08
C ALA A 6 -5.20 -37.16 24.71
N ILE A 7 -4.44 -37.48 25.74
CA ILE A 7 -3.49 -36.55 26.39
C ILE A 7 -2.42 -36.14 25.40
N LEU A 8 -1.85 -37.06 24.61
CA LEU A 8 -0.85 -36.75 23.61
C LEU A 8 -1.43 -35.84 22.51
N SER A 9 -2.62 -36.11 22.04
CA SER A 9 -3.31 -35.25 21.05
C SER A 9 -3.51 -33.82 21.57
N ILE A 10 -3.98 -33.68 22.80
CA ILE A 10 -4.16 -32.34 23.44
C ILE A 10 -2.82 -31.64 23.56
N ALA A 11 -1.77 -32.33 24.00
CA ALA A 11 -0.44 -31.73 24.16
C ALA A 11 0.14 -31.27 22.83
N ILE A 12 -0.04 -32.04 21.75
CA ILE A 12 0.39 -31.66 20.39
C ILE A 12 -0.42 -30.43 19.92
N THR A 13 -1.73 -30.42 20.12
CA THR A 13 -2.59 -29.30 19.71
C THR A 13 -2.19 -28.01 20.42
N VAL A 14 -2.01 -28.06 21.74
CA VAL A 14 -1.57 -26.90 22.54
C VAL A 14 -0.18 -26.43 22.10
N GLY A 15 0.75 -27.37 21.84
CA GLY A 15 2.07 -27.06 21.33
C GLY A 15 2.04 -26.38 19.97
N LEU A 16 1.19 -26.83 19.05
CA LEU A 16 0.99 -26.21 17.74
C LEU A 16 0.38 -24.81 17.85
N ILE A 17 -0.66 -24.65 18.68
CA ILE A 17 -1.28 -23.33 18.91
C ILE A 17 -0.22 -22.37 19.44
N TYR A 18 0.57 -22.79 20.42
CA TYR A 18 1.65 -21.97 20.98
C TYR A 18 2.71 -21.59 19.93
N ALA A 19 3.16 -22.56 19.14
CA ALA A 19 4.16 -22.35 18.11
C ALA A 19 3.64 -21.41 17.00
N LEU A 20 2.41 -21.59 16.55
CA LEU A 20 1.83 -20.77 15.47
C LEU A 20 1.41 -19.37 15.95
N SER A 21 1.20 -19.17 17.24
CA SER A 21 0.78 -17.87 17.80
C SER A 21 1.94 -16.92 18.08
N ARG A 22 3.20 -17.34 17.90
CA ARG A 22 4.39 -16.53 18.16
C ARG A 22 5.23 -16.30 16.92
N PRO A 23 5.87 -15.13 16.80
CA PRO A 23 6.85 -14.89 15.73
C PRO A 23 8.13 -15.71 16.00
N TRP A 24 8.72 -16.23 14.91
CA TRP A 24 9.97 -16.98 14.95
C TRP A 24 11.01 -16.27 14.09
N GLY A 25 11.89 -15.49 14.75
CA GLY A 25 12.87 -14.67 14.03
C GLY A 25 12.19 -13.71 13.04
N PRO A 26 12.52 -13.76 11.74
CA PRO A 26 11.91 -12.90 10.74
C PRO A 26 10.49 -13.33 10.31
N ALA A 27 10.04 -14.54 10.72
CA ALA A 27 8.71 -15.03 10.35
C ALA A 27 7.63 -14.48 11.30
N PRO A 28 6.54 -13.90 10.78
CA PRO A 28 5.42 -13.44 11.60
C PRO A 28 4.70 -14.62 12.28
N ALA A 29 3.87 -14.35 13.28
CA ALA A 29 3.00 -15.35 13.90
C ALA A 29 2.03 -15.91 12.86
N LEU A 30 2.23 -17.15 12.43
CA LEU A 30 1.49 -17.78 11.32
C LEU A 30 0.01 -17.98 11.63
N GLY A 31 -0.37 -18.23 12.90
CA GLY A 31 -1.76 -18.42 13.29
C GLY A 31 -2.64 -17.19 13.00
N PRO A 32 -2.33 -16.01 13.55
CA PRO A 32 -3.04 -14.78 13.20
C PRO A 32 -2.94 -14.40 11.73
N PHE A 33 -1.77 -14.59 11.11
CA PHE A 33 -1.55 -14.27 9.69
C PHE A 33 -2.42 -15.11 8.75
N LEU A 34 -2.55 -16.42 9.01
CA LEU A 34 -3.33 -17.34 8.19
C LEU A 34 -4.79 -17.49 8.67
N SER A 35 -5.22 -16.75 9.68
CA SER A 35 -6.59 -16.83 10.19
C SER A 35 -7.60 -16.53 9.08
N PRO A 36 -8.59 -17.41 8.84
CA PRO A 36 -9.63 -17.15 7.85
C PRO A 36 -10.58 -16.02 8.25
N PHE A 37 -10.61 -15.65 9.56
CA PHE A 37 -11.52 -14.62 10.08
C PHE A 37 -10.87 -13.24 10.22
N SER A 38 -9.56 -13.17 10.36
CA SER A 38 -8.84 -11.91 10.62
C SER A 38 -7.45 -11.84 10.01
N GLY A 39 -7.05 -12.85 9.23
CA GLY A 39 -5.77 -12.94 8.57
C GLY A 39 -5.76 -12.26 7.19
N PHE A 40 -4.65 -12.44 6.46
CA PHE A 40 -4.44 -11.76 5.18
C PHE A 40 -5.47 -12.17 4.09
N TRP A 41 -6.08 -13.35 4.20
CA TRP A 41 -7.16 -13.81 3.31
C TRP A 41 -8.37 -12.86 3.28
N GLN A 42 -8.67 -12.21 4.39
CA GLN A 42 -9.75 -11.22 4.46
C GLN A 42 -9.56 -10.03 3.52
N ASN A 43 -8.31 -9.72 3.19
CA ASN A 43 -8.03 -8.65 2.24
C ASN A 43 -8.39 -9.06 0.79
N GLY A 44 -8.34 -10.37 0.48
CA GLY A 44 -8.79 -10.89 -0.81
C GLY A 44 -10.31 -11.03 -0.91
N GLU A 45 -10.96 -11.44 0.19
CA GLU A 45 -12.42 -11.62 0.22
C GLU A 45 -13.19 -10.31 0.28
N LYS A 46 -12.60 -9.27 0.91
CA LYS A 46 -13.19 -7.92 0.99
C LYS A 46 -13.04 -7.10 -0.30
N GLN A 47 -12.39 -7.64 -1.30
CA GLN A 47 -12.41 -7.05 -2.62
C GLN A 47 -13.83 -7.25 -3.18
N GLU A 48 -14.74 -6.32 -2.79
CA GLU A 48 -16.06 -6.22 -3.40
C GLU A 48 -15.89 -6.25 -4.90
N ALA A 49 -16.78 -7.00 -5.55
CA ALA A 49 -16.84 -7.08 -7.00
C ALA A 49 -16.59 -5.68 -7.59
N THR A 50 -15.56 -5.57 -8.38
CA THR A 50 -15.17 -4.34 -9.05
C THR A 50 -16.43 -3.76 -9.67
N HIS A 51 -16.88 -2.60 -9.24
CA HIS A 51 -17.96 -1.93 -9.91
C HIS A 51 -17.48 -1.66 -11.34
N ASP A 52 -18.25 -2.07 -12.35
CA ASP A 52 -17.88 -1.86 -13.75
C ASP A 52 -17.63 -0.37 -14.04
N GLU A 53 -18.27 0.50 -13.28
CA GLU A 53 -18.13 1.95 -13.39
C GLU A 53 -18.29 2.61 -12.01
N ILE A 54 -17.41 3.58 -11.69
CA ILE A 54 -17.56 4.48 -10.55
C ILE A 54 -17.47 5.93 -11.02
N VAL A 55 -18.24 6.81 -10.37
CA VAL A 55 -18.15 8.26 -10.58
C VAL A 55 -17.55 8.87 -9.35
N LEU A 56 -16.35 9.44 -9.49
CA LEU A 56 -15.66 10.14 -8.40
C LEU A 56 -16.24 11.55 -8.28
N LYS A 57 -16.65 11.88 -7.04
CA LYS A 57 -17.13 13.20 -6.66
C LYS A 57 -16.40 13.62 -5.39
N ALA A 58 -15.69 14.72 -5.45
CA ALA A 58 -14.99 15.28 -4.31
C ALA A 58 -14.98 16.81 -4.45
N ASP A 59 -14.94 17.50 -3.31
CA ASP A 59 -14.93 18.98 -3.28
C ASP A 59 -13.69 19.58 -3.97
N ALA A 60 -12.62 18.79 -4.10
CA ALA A 60 -11.39 19.19 -4.78
C ALA A 60 -11.45 19.05 -6.31
N LEU A 61 -12.43 18.33 -6.86
CA LEU A 61 -12.60 18.15 -8.30
C LEU A 61 -13.35 19.34 -8.89
N HIS A 62 -12.98 19.71 -10.14
CA HIS A 62 -13.71 20.74 -10.90
C HIS A 62 -14.95 20.16 -11.58
N ASP A 63 -14.87 18.89 -12.00
CA ASP A 63 -15.94 18.13 -12.66
C ASP A 63 -15.98 16.68 -12.15
N ASP A 64 -17.12 16.01 -12.33
CA ASP A 64 -17.24 14.58 -12.05
C ASP A 64 -16.30 13.78 -12.97
N VAL A 65 -15.58 12.81 -12.40
CA VAL A 65 -14.69 11.90 -13.14
C VAL A 65 -15.28 10.51 -13.18
N THR A 66 -15.41 9.95 -14.38
CA THR A 66 -15.87 8.57 -14.57
C THR A 66 -14.67 7.63 -14.67
N VAL A 67 -14.72 6.55 -13.90
CA VAL A 67 -13.73 5.47 -13.99
C VAL A 67 -14.44 4.18 -14.33
N ARG A 68 -14.00 3.53 -15.42
CA ARG A 68 -14.49 2.22 -15.85
C ARG A 68 -13.40 1.19 -15.70
N PHE A 69 -13.76 0.02 -15.21
CA PHE A 69 -12.83 -1.09 -15.08
C PHE A 69 -13.06 -2.09 -16.21
N ASP A 70 -11.98 -2.57 -16.81
CA ASP A 70 -12.05 -3.65 -17.77
C ASP A 70 -12.15 -5.03 -17.11
N ASP A 71 -12.29 -6.09 -17.90
CA ASP A 71 -12.42 -7.47 -17.44
C ASP A 71 -11.21 -7.95 -16.60
N THR A 72 -10.09 -7.25 -16.66
CA THR A 72 -8.87 -7.52 -15.90
C THR A 72 -8.72 -6.63 -14.66
N GLY A 73 -9.70 -5.75 -14.42
CA GLY A 73 -9.70 -4.82 -13.29
C GLY A 73 -8.81 -3.58 -13.50
N VAL A 74 -8.40 -3.29 -14.75
CA VAL A 74 -7.62 -2.08 -15.04
C VAL A 74 -8.56 -0.88 -15.14
N PRO A 75 -8.31 0.20 -14.36
CA PRO A 75 -9.13 1.40 -14.40
C PRO A 75 -8.83 2.28 -15.63
N HIS A 76 -9.87 2.66 -16.36
CA HIS A 76 -9.86 3.65 -17.42
C HIS A 76 -10.52 4.93 -16.91
N ILE A 77 -9.75 6.03 -16.88
CA ILE A 77 -10.18 7.30 -16.30
C ILE A 77 -10.64 8.25 -17.39
N PHE A 78 -11.83 8.81 -17.25
CA PHE A 78 -12.42 9.78 -18.16
C PHE A 78 -12.67 11.08 -17.39
N ALA A 79 -11.86 12.09 -17.64
CA ALA A 79 -11.94 13.41 -17.05
C ALA A 79 -11.99 14.51 -18.11
N LYS A 80 -12.52 15.69 -17.78
CA LYS A 80 -12.63 16.83 -18.68
C LYS A 80 -11.41 17.74 -18.68
N ASN A 81 -10.57 17.63 -17.66
CA ASN A 81 -9.37 18.45 -17.50
C ASN A 81 -8.21 17.65 -16.87
N ASP A 82 -6.99 18.16 -17.01
CA ASP A 82 -5.78 17.49 -16.54
C ASP A 82 -5.75 17.35 -15.01
N PHE A 83 -6.17 18.34 -14.24
CA PHE A 83 -6.16 18.27 -12.78
C PHE A 83 -7.03 17.11 -12.26
N ASP A 84 -8.26 17.02 -12.73
CA ASP A 84 -9.21 15.98 -12.32
C ASP A 84 -8.75 14.59 -12.76
N LEU A 85 -8.10 14.49 -13.96
CA LEU A 85 -7.48 13.27 -14.44
C LEU A 85 -6.42 12.77 -13.47
N PHE A 86 -5.48 13.63 -13.10
CA PHE A 86 -4.39 13.25 -12.19
C PHE A 86 -4.86 13.05 -10.76
N TYR A 87 -5.89 13.78 -10.32
CA TYR A 87 -6.56 13.53 -9.05
C TYR A 87 -7.11 12.10 -8.98
N ALA A 88 -7.89 11.70 -9.97
CA ALA A 88 -8.46 10.35 -10.04
C ALA A 88 -7.36 9.27 -10.09
N GLN A 89 -6.27 9.51 -10.83
CA GLN A 89 -5.12 8.62 -10.88
C GLN A 89 -4.44 8.49 -9.51
N GLY A 90 -4.23 9.59 -8.80
CA GLY A 90 -3.67 9.59 -7.44
C GLY A 90 -4.55 8.81 -6.47
N TYR A 91 -5.86 9.08 -6.47
CA TYR A 91 -6.83 8.40 -5.64
C TYR A 91 -6.85 6.88 -5.86
N LEU A 92 -6.95 6.43 -7.12
CA LEU A 92 -6.98 5.01 -7.45
C LEU A 92 -5.66 4.30 -7.08
N THR A 93 -4.53 4.96 -7.34
CA THR A 93 -3.23 4.42 -6.96
C THR A 93 -3.09 4.29 -5.44
N ALA A 94 -3.51 5.31 -4.70
CA ALA A 94 -3.47 5.28 -3.23
C ALA A 94 -4.45 4.25 -2.67
N LYS A 95 -5.67 4.16 -3.21
CA LYS A 95 -6.66 3.16 -2.79
C LYS A 95 -6.09 1.74 -2.84
N ASP A 96 -5.34 1.41 -3.88
CA ASP A 96 -4.85 0.05 -4.09
C ASP A 96 -3.44 -0.17 -3.53
N ARG A 97 -2.59 0.87 -3.45
CA ARG A 97 -1.15 0.73 -3.23
C ARG A 97 -0.54 1.75 -2.26
N LEU A 98 -1.32 2.35 -1.37
CA LEU A 98 -0.84 3.39 -0.45
C LEU A 98 0.39 2.94 0.35
N TRP A 99 0.36 1.71 0.88
CA TRP A 99 1.50 1.15 1.62
C TRP A 99 2.77 1.05 0.77
N GLN A 100 2.65 0.61 -0.47
CA GLN A 100 3.77 0.54 -1.40
C GLN A 100 4.33 1.93 -1.73
N MET A 101 3.45 2.93 -1.91
CA MET A 101 3.84 4.32 -2.17
C MET A 101 4.62 4.91 -0.99
N ASP A 102 4.14 4.72 0.25
CA ASP A 102 4.83 5.20 1.46
C ASP A 102 6.20 4.52 1.60
N LEU A 103 6.29 3.19 1.42
CA LEU A 103 7.56 2.48 1.48
C LEU A 103 8.58 2.97 0.45
N GLN A 104 8.16 3.18 -0.80
CA GLN A 104 9.05 3.66 -1.86
C GLN A 104 9.54 5.09 -1.59
N THR A 105 8.66 5.95 -1.11
CA THR A 105 8.99 7.33 -0.75
C THR A 105 10.00 7.35 0.41
N ARG A 106 9.78 6.53 1.44
CA ARG A 106 10.73 6.40 2.56
C ARG A 106 12.05 5.80 2.14
N ALA A 107 12.05 4.80 1.25
CA ALA A 107 13.27 4.20 0.72
C ALA A 107 14.14 5.24 -0.01
N ALA A 108 13.52 6.04 -0.88
CA ALA A 108 14.19 7.12 -1.59
C ALA A 108 14.71 8.21 -0.63
N ALA A 109 13.93 8.58 0.38
CA ALA A 109 14.30 9.58 1.37
C ALA A 109 15.33 9.06 2.42
N GLY A 110 15.63 7.75 2.44
CA GLY A 110 16.48 7.13 3.47
C GLY A 110 15.83 7.13 4.85
N ARG A 111 14.56 6.72 4.94
CA ARG A 111 13.71 6.74 6.13
C ARG A 111 12.97 5.42 6.38
N LEU A 112 13.39 4.32 5.76
CA LEU A 112 12.76 3.01 5.94
C LEU A 112 12.88 2.50 7.38
N SER A 113 14.01 2.78 8.05
CA SER A 113 14.25 2.33 9.42
C SER A 113 13.27 2.91 10.43
N GLU A 114 12.57 3.99 10.13
CA GLU A 114 11.51 4.56 10.98
C GLU A 114 10.33 3.57 11.18
N ILE A 115 10.07 2.71 10.18
CA ILE A 115 8.98 1.74 10.23
C ILE A 115 9.45 0.28 10.23
N LEU A 116 10.53 -0.05 9.53
CA LEU A 116 11.04 -1.42 9.42
C LEU A 116 12.15 -1.73 10.44
N GLY A 117 12.57 -0.72 11.20
CA GLY A 117 13.56 -0.89 12.25
C GLY A 117 15.02 -0.96 11.76
N PRO A 118 15.97 -1.33 12.64
CA PRO A 118 17.41 -1.23 12.40
C PRO A 118 17.93 -2.03 11.20
N ALA A 119 17.22 -3.07 10.77
CA ALA A 119 17.62 -3.91 9.64
C ALA A 119 17.75 -3.14 8.31
N THR A 120 17.07 -2.01 8.17
CA THR A 120 17.09 -1.19 6.96
C THR A 120 17.98 0.06 7.07
N LEU A 121 18.67 0.24 8.18
CA LEU A 121 19.49 1.43 8.44
C LEU A 121 20.61 1.64 7.40
N GLU A 122 21.23 0.58 6.93
CA GLU A 122 22.27 0.65 5.90
C GLU A 122 21.70 1.15 4.56
N MET A 123 20.49 0.70 4.19
CA MET A 123 19.76 1.22 3.02
C MET A 123 19.49 2.72 3.15
N ASP A 124 19.02 3.16 4.29
CA ASP A 124 18.73 4.56 4.56
C ASP A 124 20.00 5.42 4.43
N GLN A 125 21.09 4.97 5.04
CA GLN A 125 22.39 5.67 4.93
C GLN A 125 22.85 5.76 3.47
N ARG A 126 22.69 4.69 2.69
CA ARG A 126 23.03 4.69 1.26
C ARG A 126 22.18 5.68 0.49
N SER A 127 20.86 5.67 0.65
CA SER A 127 19.95 6.62 -0.03
C SER A 127 20.29 8.07 0.28
N ARG A 128 20.62 8.37 1.54
CA ARG A 128 21.04 9.70 1.97
C ARG A 128 22.40 10.12 1.36
N ARG A 129 23.37 9.19 1.30
CA ARG A 129 24.68 9.47 0.65
C ARG A 129 24.53 9.72 -0.85
N LEU A 130 23.56 9.07 -1.52
CA LEU A 130 23.25 9.32 -2.92
C LEU A 130 22.54 10.66 -3.14
N GLY A 131 22.09 11.33 -2.09
CA GLY A 131 21.45 12.63 -2.16
C GLY A 131 20.07 12.59 -2.82
N MET A 132 19.37 11.45 -2.75
CA MET A 132 18.09 11.25 -3.45
C MET A 132 17.02 12.25 -3.01
N GLY A 133 16.92 12.56 -1.70
CA GLY A 133 16.01 13.59 -1.20
C GLY A 133 16.33 14.98 -1.74
N TYR A 134 17.60 15.36 -1.71
CA TYR A 134 18.05 16.64 -2.26
C TYR A 134 17.78 16.74 -3.77
N GLY A 135 18.06 15.68 -4.52
CA GLY A 135 17.74 15.60 -5.94
C GLY A 135 16.25 15.73 -6.23
N ALA A 136 15.41 15.10 -5.42
CA ALA A 136 13.96 15.20 -5.54
C ALA A 136 13.45 16.63 -5.31
N GLU A 137 13.94 17.32 -4.28
CA GLU A 137 13.58 18.72 -4.00
C GLU A 137 14.03 19.67 -5.13
N ALA A 138 15.22 19.47 -5.68
CA ALA A 138 15.72 20.26 -6.78
C ALA A 138 14.88 20.05 -8.05
N ASN A 139 14.56 18.79 -8.38
CA ASN A 139 13.70 18.44 -9.51
C ASN A 139 12.27 18.95 -9.34
N LEU A 140 11.73 18.92 -8.13
CA LEU A 140 10.40 19.46 -7.85
C LEU A 140 10.29 20.94 -8.21
N LYS A 141 11.31 21.75 -7.88
CA LYS A 141 11.34 23.18 -8.22
C LYS A 141 11.24 23.40 -9.73
N VAL A 142 11.94 22.58 -10.51
CA VAL A 142 11.91 22.65 -11.98
C VAL A 142 10.55 22.19 -12.49
N ALA A 143 10.03 21.07 -12.01
CA ALA A 143 8.73 20.54 -12.44
C ALA A 143 7.57 21.49 -12.13
N MET A 144 7.60 22.15 -10.97
CA MET A 144 6.60 23.15 -10.58
C MET A 144 6.66 24.47 -11.37
N SER A 145 7.74 24.71 -12.11
CA SER A 145 7.85 25.89 -12.99
C SER A 145 7.14 25.70 -14.33
N GLU A 146 6.84 24.46 -14.71
CA GLU A 146 6.12 24.14 -15.94
C GLU A 146 4.63 23.87 -15.60
N ALA A 147 3.71 24.59 -16.27
CA ALA A 147 2.30 24.65 -15.89
C ALA A 147 1.60 23.28 -15.89
N ARG A 148 1.87 22.44 -16.90
CA ARG A 148 1.24 21.12 -17.00
C ARG A 148 1.76 20.16 -15.95
N SER A 149 3.07 20.15 -15.72
CA SER A 149 3.70 19.34 -14.68
C SER A 149 3.22 19.73 -13.28
N LYS A 150 3.09 21.05 -13.04
CA LYS A 150 2.52 21.56 -11.80
C LYS A 150 1.10 21.06 -11.60
N THR A 151 0.22 21.22 -12.59
CA THR A 151 -1.17 20.74 -12.51
C THR A 151 -1.25 19.23 -12.24
N ALA A 152 -0.40 18.43 -12.92
CA ALA A 152 -0.33 17.00 -12.73
C ALA A 152 0.09 16.60 -11.31
N LEU A 153 1.15 17.24 -10.79
CA LEU A 153 1.67 16.96 -9.44
C LEU A 153 0.69 17.38 -8.36
N GLU A 154 0.07 18.56 -8.48
CA GLU A 154 -0.92 19.06 -7.54
C GLU A 154 -2.19 18.18 -7.57
N GLY A 155 -2.71 17.85 -8.75
CA GLY A 155 -3.85 16.95 -8.88
C GLY A 155 -3.59 15.58 -8.29
N TYR A 156 -2.45 14.94 -8.67
CA TYR A 156 -2.09 13.63 -8.14
C TYR A 156 -1.93 13.62 -6.62
N SER A 157 -1.21 14.61 -6.05
CA SER A 157 -1.05 14.74 -4.60
C SER A 157 -2.35 14.96 -3.87
N ALA A 158 -3.28 15.73 -4.44
CA ALA A 158 -4.59 15.96 -3.85
C ALA A 158 -5.47 14.70 -3.89
N GLY A 159 -5.28 13.84 -4.89
CA GLY A 159 -5.99 12.57 -5.01
C GLY A 159 -5.49 11.50 -4.02
N VAL A 160 -4.19 11.50 -3.67
CA VAL A 160 -3.58 10.59 -2.69
C VAL A 160 -4.05 10.87 -1.28
#